data_362c77de51b4523cd7e49c46c229a4ea
#
_entry.id   362c77de51b4523cd7e49c46c229a4ea
#
_cell.length_a   1.000
_cell.length_b   1.000
_cell.length_c   1.000
_cell.angle_alpha   90.00
_cell.angle_beta   90.00
_cell.angle_gamma   90.00
#
_symmetry.space_group_name_H-M   'P 1'
#
loop_
_entity.id
_entity.type
_entity.pdbx_description
1 polymer ?
#
loop_
_entity_poly.entity_id
_entity_poly.type
_entity_poly.pdbx_seq_one_letter_code
_entity_poly.pdbx_strand_id
1 'polypeptide(L)'
;MIVLAETSIQKGGYMNSITNLLDLEDTDIEITDIQIQGQTKTLTLSTPPVPHFCPSCGFRMYSRGIKKRTINHPILQDNYSLVLILKQRRWRCTNPECLYDTSESFKFVNRQRRTTNATDMLIVDAYRNLLETSVSIAKKFHVSDSHAHDVFNRYVKLDRLTLTDAISIDEVFLDMDEHCK
;
A
#
# COMPACT_ATOMS: atom_id res chain seq x y z
N MET A 1 26.64 -40.49 -23.01
CA MET A 1 25.74 -40.50 -21.85
C MET A 1 26.07 -39.25 -21.05
N ILE A 2 25.38 -38.15 -21.33
CA ILE A 2 25.63 -36.83 -20.71
C ILE A 2 24.64 -36.73 -19.57
N VAL A 3 25.14 -36.73 -18.35
CA VAL A 3 24.36 -36.49 -17.13
C VAL A 3 24.16 -34.98 -17.02
N LEU A 4 22.94 -34.51 -17.25
CA LEU A 4 22.56 -33.13 -16.96
C LEU A 4 22.44 -32.99 -15.44
N ALA A 5 23.35 -32.23 -14.85
CA ALA A 5 23.27 -31.82 -13.46
C ALA A 5 22.07 -30.84 -13.30
N GLU A 6 21.05 -31.30 -12.60
CA GLU A 6 19.97 -30.42 -12.13
C GLU A 6 20.54 -29.41 -11.14
N THR A 7 20.73 -28.19 -11.61
CA THR A 7 21.01 -27.05 -10.70
C THR A 7 19.76 -26.75 -9.88
N SER A 8 19.78 -27.18 -8.63
CA SER A 8 18.82 -26.75 -7.62
C SER A 8 18.96 -25.23 -7.43
N ILE A 9 18.07 -24.47 -8.04
CA ILE A 9 17.94 -23.03 -7.85
C ILE A 9 17.60 -22.79 -6.37
N GLN A 10 18.52 -22.18 -5.65
CA GLN A 10 18.27 -21.70 -4.28
C GLN A 10 17.16 -20.65 -4.31
N LYS A 11 15.94 -21.06 -4.02
CA LYS A 11 14.73 -20.21 -4.04
C LYS A 11 14.75 -19.05 -3.03
N GLY A 12 15.64 -19.04 -2.04
CA GLY A 12 15.63 -18.05 -0.96
C GLY A 12 16.28 -16.69 -1.28
N GLY A 13 17.32 -16.64 -2.13
CA GLY A 13 18.12 -15.42 -2.33
C GLY A 13 17.46 -14.37 -3.24
N TYR A 14 16.73 -14.80 -4.24
CA TYR A 14 16.07 -13.86 -5.20
C TYR A 14 14.78 -13.24 -4.66
N MET A 15 14.07 -13.94 -3.80
CA MET A 15 12.80 -13.46 -3.21
C MET A 15 13.01 -12.26 -2.30
N ASN A 16 14.06 -12.25 -1.48
CA ASN A 16 14.41 -11.11 -0.62
C ASN A 16 14.84 -9.86 -1.41
N SER A 17 15.43 -10.05 -2.60
CA SER A 17 15.84 -8.94 -3.47
C SER A 17 14.65 -8.18 -4.06
N ILE A 18 13.57 -8.88 -4.45
CA ILE A 18 12.37 -8.24 -5.02
C ILE A 18 11.56 -7.52 -3.94
N THR A 19 11.44 -8.08 -2.75
CA THR A 19 10.77 -7.42 -1.63
C THR A 19 11.50 -6.16 -1.19
N ASN A 20 12.83 -6.18 -1.19
CA ASN A 20 13.66 -5.00 -0.94
C ASN A 20 13.53 -3.95 -2.06
N LEU A 21 13.47 -4.37 -3.33
CA LEU A 21 13.27 -3.47 -4.47
C LEU A 21 11.90 -2.76 -4.41
N LEU A 22 10.90 -3.40 -3.80
CA LEU A 22 9.55 -2.87 -3.66
C LEU A 22 9.35 -2.13 -2.33
N ASP A 23 10.40 -1.86 -1.56
CA ASP A 23 10.32 -1.23 -0.22
C ASP A 23 9.28 -1.90 0.70
N LEU A 24 9.14 -3.22 0.59
CA LEU A 24 8.33 -4.00 1.50
C LEU A 24 9.15 -4.28 2.77
N GLU A 25 8.87 -3.55 3.81
CA GLU A 25 9.61 -3.59 5.08
C GLU A 25 9.48 -4.91 5.85
N ASP A 26 8.63 -5.82 5.38
CA ASP A 26 8.38 -7.12 6.01
C ASP A 26 9.26 -8.20 5.37
N THR A 27 10.17 -8.76 6.15
CA THR A 27 11.18 -9.73 5.71
C THR A 27 10.62 -11.12 5.40
N ASP A 28 9.43 -11.45 5.94
CA ASP A 28 8.84 -12.79 5.88
C ASP A 28 7.81 -12.94 4.75
N ILE A 29 7.78 -11.99 3.82
CA ILE A 29 6.83 -12.02 2.70
C ILE A 29 7.44 -12.80 1.53
N GLU A 30 6.65 -13.72 1.01
CA GLU A 30 6.94 -14.49 -0.19
C GLU A 30 6.03 -14.05 -1.35
N ILE A 31 6.63 -13.88 -2.54
CA ILE A 31 5.88 -13.69 -3.78
C ILE A 31 5.49 -15.07 -4.29
N THR A 32 4.19 -15.38 -4.28
CA THR A 32 3.68 -16.70 -4.69
C THR A 32 3.22 -16.73 -6.12
N ASP A 33 2.92 -15.59 -6.74
CA ASP A 33 2.47 -15.51 -8.12
C ASP A 33 2.75 -14.12 -8.70
N ILE A 34 3.05 -14.05 -10.00
CA ILE A 34 3.28 -12.82 -10.76
C ILE A 34 2.46 -12.90 -12.04
N GLN A 35 1.57 -11.96 -12.25
CA GLN A 35 0.74 -11.85 -13.45
C GLN A 35 0.95 -10.50 -14.11
N ILE A 36 1.06 -10.49 -15.43
CA ILE A 36 1.20 -9.27 -16.23
C ILE A 36 0.06 -9.26 -17.25
N GLN A 37 -0.81 -8.26 -17.17
CA GLN A 37 -1.94 -8.07 -18.08
C GLN A 37 -1.92 -6.63 -18.61
N GLY A 38 -1.49 -6.46 -19.85
CA GLY A 38 -1.31 -5.13 -20.44
C GLY A 38 -0.36 -4.27 -19.61
N GLN A 39 -0.87 -3.14 -19.11
CA GLN A 39 -0.10 -2.22 -18.27
C GLN A 39 -0.24 -2.50 -16.75
N THR A 40 -0.92 -3.57 -16.36
CA THR A 40 -1.07 -3.93 -14.95
C THR A 40 -0.19 -5.11 -14.60
N LYS A 41 0.66 -4.94 -13.60
CA LYS A 41 1.46 -6.00 -12.98
C LYS A 41 0.83 -6.35 -11.64
N THR A 42 0.52 -7.62 -11.42
CA THR A 42 -0.11 -8.12 -10.19
C THR A 42 0.84 -9.09 -9.51
N LEU A 43 1.20 -8.80 -8.26
CA LEU A 43 2.00 -9.68 -7.41
C LEU A 43 1.13 -10.25 -6.31
N THR A 44 1.13 -11.57 -6.17
CA THR A 44 0.46 -12.22 -5.04
C THR A 44 1.48 -12.48 -3.93
N LEU A 45 1.20 -11.90 -2.76
CA LEU A 45 2.04 -11.95 -1.58
C LEU A 45 1.41 -12.83 -0.50
N SER A 46 2.23 -13.64 0.16
CA SER A 46 1.82 -14.41 1.35
C SER A 46 2.97 -14.50 2.36
N THR A 47 2.63 -14.78 3.60
CA THR A 47 3.60 -15.15 4.63
C THR A 47 3.64 -16.66 4.78
N PRO A 48 4.81 -17.26 5.12
CA PRO A 48 4.87 -18.67 5.47
C PRO A 48 4.01 -18.96 6.71
N PRO A 49 3.45 -20.18 6.85
CA PRO A 49 2.66 -20.55 8.01
C PRO A 49 3.57 -20.76 9.23
N VAL A 50 3.69 -19.76 10.06
CA VAL A 50 4.42 -19.84 11.34
C VAL A 50 3.42 -20.07 12.47
N PRO A 51 3.72 -20.94 13.46
CA PRO A 51 2.89 -21.11 14.64
C PRO A 51 2.71 -19.80 15.40
N HIS A 52 1.48 -19.41 15.68
CA HIS A 52 1.16 -18.24 16.48
C HIS A 52 0.64 -18.64 17.85
N PHE A 53 1.00 -17.85 18.87
CA PHE A 53 0.49 -17.99 20.22
C PHE A 53 -0.37 -16.78 20.59
N CYS A 54 -1.41 -17.01 21.34
CA CYS A 54 -2.35 -15.99 21.79
C CYS A 54 -1.64 -15.03 22.78
N PRO A 55 -1.62 -13.71 22.52
CA PRO A 55 -0.99 -12.77 23.45
C PRO A 55 -1.75 -12.61 24.76
N SER A 56 -3.02 -13.02 24.81
CA SER A 56 -3.85 -12.91 26.03
C SER A 56 -3.72 -14.09 26.97
N CYS A 57 -3.55 -15.32 26.45
CA CYS A 57 -3.54 -16.52 27.28
C CYS A 57 -2.42 -17.52 26.97
N GLY A 58 -1.55 -17.23 26.02
CA GLY A 58 -0.40 -18.08 25.65
C GLY A 58 -0.75 -19.37 24.89
N PHE A 59 -2.03 -19.71 24.70
CA PHE A 59 -2.43 -20.90 23.95
C PHE A 59 -2.10 -20.77 22.47
N ARG A 60 -1.87 -21.90 21.80
CA ARG A 60 -1.64 -21.94 20.35
C ARG A 60 -2.87 -21.40 19.60
N MET A 61 -2.63 -20.68 18.53
CA MET A 61 -3.69 -20.19 17.63
C MET A 61 -3.81 -21.08 16.40
N TYR A 62 -5.00 -21.15 15.82
CA TYR A 62 -5.24 -21.83 14.55
C TYR A 62 -5.71 -20.85 13.47
N SER A 63 -5.42 -21.18 12.22
CA SER A 63 -5.84 -20.39 11.08
C SER A 63 -7.33 -20.56 10.79
N ARG A 64 -8.11 -19.47 10.80
CA ARG A 64 -9.54 -19.44 10.41
C ARG A 64 -9.75 -19.25 8.91
N GLY A 65 -8.68 -19.13 8.13
CA GLY A 65 -8.74 -18.89 6.71
C GLY A 65 -7.92 -17.68 6.27
N ILE A 66 -7.94 -17.44 4.97
CA ILE A 66 -7.15 -16.40 4.31
C ILE A 66 -8.10 -15.38 3.70
N LYS A 67 -7.87 -14.10 3.98
CA LYS A 67 -8.52 -12.97 3.33
C LYS A 67 -7.57 -12.40 2.28
N LYS A 68 -8.05 -12.25 1.05
CA LYS A 68 -7.31 -11.54 0.00
C LYS A 68 -7.62 -10.04 0.09
N ARG A 69 -6.56 -9.22 0.03
CA ARG A 69 -6.66 -7.76 -0.06
C ARG A 69 -5.92 -7.27 -1.29
N THR A 70 -6.56 -6.41 -2.05
CA THR A 70 -5.93 -5.72 -3.19
C THR A 70 -5.38 -4.39 -2.71
N ILE A 71 -4.10 -4.15 -2.98
CA ILE A 71 -3.35 -2.99 -2.51
C ILE A 71 -2.61 -2.39 -3.71
N ASN A 72 -2.75 -1.10 -3.93
CA ASN A 72 -1.99 -0.37 -4.94
C ASN A 72 -0.62 -0.02 -4.38
N HIS A 73 0.40 -0.26 -5.19
CA HIS A 73 1.78 0.05 -4.88
C HIS A 73 2.38 0.88 -6.02
N PRO A 74 3.22 1.87 -5.74
CA PRO A 74 3.83 2.67 -6.80
C PRO A 74 4.78 1.82 -7.63
N ILE A 75 4.87 2.12 -8.91
CA ILE A 75 5.84 1.52 -9.82
C ILE A 75 6.77 2.60 -10.35
N LEU A 76 8.05 2.24 -10.56
CA LEU A 76 9.07 3.17 -11.04
C LEU A 76 8.98 3.49 -12.54
N GLN A 77 8.14 2.78 -13.29
CA GLN A 77 7.94 2.98 -14.73
C GLN A 77 6.61 3.68 -15.01
N ASP A 78 6.66 4.72 -15.83
CA ASP A 78 5.46 5.38 -16.33
C ASP A 78 4.56 4.40 -17.09
N ASN A 79 3.26 4.62 -17.01
CA ASN A 79 2.20 3.83 -17.66
C ASN A 79 1.97 2.41 -17.12
N TYR A 80 2.62 2.00 -16.05
CA TYR A 80 2.32 0.73 -15.39
C TYR A 80 1.67 0.94 -14.03
N SER A 81 0.67 0.13 -13.72
CA SER A 81 0.14 0.00 -12.37
C SER A 81 0.63 -1.29 -11.72
N LEU A 82 1.07 -1.20 -10.47
CA LEU A 82 1.45 -2.35 -9.68
C LEU A 82 0.41 -2.61 -8.60
N VAL A 83 -0.17 -3.80 -8.65
CA VAL A 83 -1.20 -4.26 -7.72
C VAL A 83 -0.66 -5.42 -6.91
N LEU A 84 -0.72 -5.30 -5.61
CA LEU A 84 -0.36 -6.36 -4.68
C LEU A 84 -1.63 -7.08 -4.20
N ILE A 85 -1.71 -8.39 -4.39
CA ILE A 85 -2.75 -9.23 -3.80
C ILE A 85 -2.17 -9.86 -2.53
N LEU A 86 -2.52 -9.31 -1.40
CA LEU A 86 -2.04 -9.77 -0.10
C LEU A 86 -2.94 -10.88 0.45
N LYS A 87 -2.40 -12.07 0.62
CA LYS A 87 -3.05 -13.19 1.28
C LYS A 87 -2.83 -13.08 2.79
N GLN A 88 -3.76 -12.43 3.47
CA GLN A 88 -3.74 -12.18 4.91
C GLN A 88 -4.42 -13.31 5.68
N ARG A 89 -3.70 -13.99 6.55
CA ARG A 89 -4.22 -15.09 7.36
C ARG A 89 -4.93 -14.54 8.60
N ARG A 90 -6.01 -15.21 8.98
CA ARG A 90 -6.77 -14.90 10.19
C ARG A 90 -6.53 -15.98 11.23
N TRP A 91 -6.28 -15.57 12.46
CA TRP A 91 -5.91 -16.44 13.56
C TRP A 91 -6.93 -16.35 14.71
N ARG A 92 -7.24 -17.48 15.30
CA ARG A 92 -8.10 -17.57 16.48
C ARG A 92 -7.46 -18.43 17.55
N CYS A 93 -7.63 -18.05 18.81
CA CYS A 93 -7.17 -18.81 19.96
C CYS A 93 -7.89 -20.18 20.06
N THR A 94 -7.15 -21.22 20.42
CA THR A 94 -7.70 -22.56 20.65
C THR A 94 -8.38 -22.71 22.00
N ASN A 95 -8.07 -21.82 22.97
CA ASN A 95 -8.73 -21.83 24.27
C ASN A 95 -10.20 -21.38 24.13
N PRO A 96 -11.19 -22.23 24.50
CA PRO A 96 -12.61 -21.90 24.35
C PRO A 96 -13.06 -20.71 25.21
N GLU A 97 -12.38 -20.45 26.34
CA GLU A 97 -12.67 -19.31 27.21
C GLU A 97 -12.05 -17.99 26.69
N CYS A 98 -11.11 -18.08 25.74
CA CYS A 98 -10.43 -16.92 25.16
C CYS A 98 -11.01 -16.61 23.77
N LEU A 99 -11.68 -15.49 23.64
CA LEU A 99 -12.29 -15.05 22.38
C LEU A 99 -11.34 -14.27 21.46
N TYR A 100 -10.02 -14.33 21.72
CA TYR A 100 -9.05 -13.56 20.93
C TYR A 100 -8.99 -14.03 19.49
N ASP A 101 -9.25 -13.10 18.59
CA ASP A 101 -9.22 -13.27 17.12
C ASP A 101 -8.40 -12.13 16.52
N THR A 102 -7.49 -12.43 15.62
CA THR A 102 -6.64 -11.43 14.98
C THR A 102 -6.33 -11.80 13.52
N SER A 103 -5.87 -10.84 12.76
CA SER A 103 -5.36 -11.06 11.41
C SER A 103 -3.89 -10.64 11.35
N GLU A 104 -3.13 -11.26 10.49
CA GLU A 104 -1.74 -10.85 10.23
C GLU A 104 -1.69 -9.35 9.93
N SER A 105 -0.67 -8.69 10.44
CA SER A 105 -0.39 -7.27 10.19
C SER A 105 0.92 -7.15 9.42
N PHE A 106 1.02 -6.15 8.57
CA PHE A 106 2.19 -5.88 7.73
C PHE A 106 2.64 -4.44 7.97
N LYS A 107 3.95 -4.20 7.95
CA LYS A 107 4.53 -2.89 8.19
C LYS A 107 4.32 -1.95 7.01
N PHE A 108 4.42 -2.46 5.79
CA PHE A 108 4.32 -1.68 4.55
C PHE A 108 2.92 -1.19 4.22
N VAL A 109 1.87 -1.70 4.90
CA VAL A 109 0.47 -1.33 4.65
C VAL A 109 -0.37 -1.31 5.91
N ASN A 110 -1.09 -0.23 6.14
CA ASN A 110 -2.03 -0.11 7.23
C ASN A 110 -3.24 -1.08 7.08
N ARG A 111 -3.78 -1.53 8.22
CA ARG A 111 -4.81 -2.57 8.29
C ARG A 111 -6.05 -2.31 7.43
N GLN A 112 -6.44 -1.06 7.25
CA GLN A 112 -7.65 -0.66 6.51
C GLN A 112 -7.36 0.02 5.17
N ARG A 113 -6.09 0.18 4.79
CA ARG A 113 -5.69 0.89 3.58
C ARG A 113 -5.62 -0.01 2.37
N ARG A 114 -5.82 0.60 1.19
CA ARG A 114 -5.65 -0.03 -0.12
C ARG A 114 -4.43 0.49 -0.87
N THR A 115 -3.60 1.28 -0.21
CA THR A 115 -2.31 1.79 -0.69
C THR A 115 -1.23 1.41 0.30
N THR A 116 -0.01 1.24 -0.18
CA THR A 116 1.16 1.04 0.68
C THR A 116 1.60 2.36 1.30
N ASN A 117 2.36 2.30 2.38
CA ASN A 117 2.95 3.50 2.98
C ASN A 117 3.85 4.25 1.98
N ALA A 118 4.59 3.52 1.13
CA ALA A 118 5.40 4.11 0.07
C ALA A 118 4.55 4.93 -0.92
N THR A 119 3.37 4.42 -1.33
CA THR A 119 2.43 5.17 -2.17
C THR A 119 1.98 6.45 -1.49
N ASP A 120 1.60 6.37 -0.21
CA ASP A 120 1.14 7.53 0.55
C ASP A 120 2.24 8.60 0.63
N MET A 121 3.51 8.20 0.86
CA MET A 121 4.65 9.14 0.90
C MET A 121 4.93 9.79 -0.45
N LEU A 122 4.86 9.05 -1.55
CA LEU A 122 5.04 9.60 -2.89
C LEU A 122 3.90 10.55 -3.29
N ILE A 123 2.68 10.30 -2.83
CA ILE A 123 1.55 11.23 -2.99
C ILE A 123 1.85 12.54 -2.25
N VAL A 124 2.31 12.48 -1.01
CA VAL A 124 2.68 13.67 -0.23
C VAL A 124 3.80 14.45 -0.92
N ASP A 125 4.81 13.74 -1.44
CA ASP A 125 5.93 14.38 -2.14
C ASP A 125 5.48 15.05 -3.45
N ALA A 126 4.54 14.44 -4.18
CA ALA A 126 4.00 15.01 -5.40
C ALA A 126 3.27 16.36 -5.15
N TYR A 127 2.64 16.54 -3.98
CA TYR A 127 2.01 17.81 -3.60
C TYR A 127 3.00 18.95 -3.34
N ARG A 128 4.31 18.69 -3.26
CA ARG A 128 5.32 19.76 -3.20
C ARG A 128 5.44 20.53 -4.51
N ASN A 129 5.04 19.92 -5.61
CA ASN A 129 4.97 20.60 -6.89
C ASN A 129 3.67 21.41 -6.97
N LEU A 130 3.77 22.73 -6.93
CA LEU A 130 2.64 23.65 -6.97
C LEU A 130 1.79 23.58 -8.26
N LEU A 131 2.31 22.94 -9.31
CA LEU A 131 1.61 22.75 -10.58
C LEU A 131 0.74 21.47 -10.58
N GLU A 132 0.92 20.59 -9.58
CA GLU A 132 0.16 19.35 -9.46
C GLU A 132 -1.16 19.58 -8.73
N THR A 133 -2.23 19.03 -9.29
CA THR A 133 -3.55 19.02 -8.65
C THR A 133 -3.85 17.65 -8.05
N SER A 134 -4.81 17.57 -7.12
CA SER A 134 -5.25 16.28 -6.57
C SER A 134 -5.68 15.30 -7.67
N VAL A 135 -6.27 15.79 -8.77
CA VAL A 135 -6.69 14.98 -9.90
C VAL A 135 -5.49 14.45 -10.70
N SER A 136 -4.45 15.28 -10.94
CA SER A 136 -3.24 14.83 -11.64
C SER A 136 -2.47 13.79 -10.82
N ILE A 137 -2.32 14.03 -9.53
CA ILE A 137 -1.69 13.11 -8.57
C ILE A 137 -2.47 11.78 -8.50
N ALA A 138 -3.81 11.85 -8.42
CA ALA A 138 -4.65 10.66 -8.39
C ALA A 138 -4.47 9.79 -9.64
N LYS A 139 -4.41 10.39 -10.82
CA LYS A 139 -4.13 9.69 -12.09
C LYS A 139 -2.75 9.05 -12.08
N LYS A 140 -1.72 9.79 -11.63
CA LYS A 140 -0.33 9.32 -11.57
C LYS A 140 -0.15 8.09 -10.68
N PHE A 141 -0.84 8.02 -9.56
CA PHE A 141 -0.73 6.93 -8.59
C PHE A 141 -1.87 5.91 -8.65
N HIS A 142 -2.77 6.01 -9.64
CA HIS A 142 -3.92 5.11 -9.82
C HIS A 142 -4.81 5.00 -8.57
N VAL A 143 -5.06 6.12 -7.93
CA VAL A 143 -5.95 6.26 -6.76
C VAL A 143 -7.10 7.22 -7.09
N SER A 144 -8.07 7.35 -6.20
CA SER A 144 -9.07 8.40 -6.33
C SER A 144 -8.51 9.76 -5.88
N ASP A 145 -9.04 10.85 -6.44
CA ASP A 145 -8.74 12.23 -6.03
C ASP A 145 -9.01 12.47 -4.55
N SER A 146 -10.15 11.97 -4.05
CA SER A 146 -10.48 12.00 -2.63
C SER A 146 -9.43 11.30 -1.76
N HIS A 147 -8.90 10.15 -2.23
CA HIS A 147 -7.84 9.45 -1.51
C HIS A 147 -6.54 10.25 -1.48
N ALA A 148 -6.13 10.84 -2.62
CA ALA A 148 -4.94 11.69 -2.68
C ALA A 148 -5.05 12.87 -1.71
N HIS A 149 -6.22 13.53 -1.67
CA HIS A 149 -6.50 14.62 -0.73
C HIS A 149 -6.50 14.16 0.73
N ASP A 150 -7.08 13.00 1.04
CA ASP A 150 -7.07 12.42 2.39
C ASP A 150 -5.65 12.08 2.87
N VAL A 151 -4.79 11.60 1.97
CA VAL A 151 -3.37 11.35 2.26
C VAL A 151 -2.69 12.66 2.61
N PHE A 152 -2.86 13.70 1.78
CA PHE A 152 -2.30 15.03 2.06
C PHE A 152 -2.72 15.55 3.45
N ASN A 153 -4.01 15.60 3.74
CA ASN A 153 -4.55 16.10 5.01
C ASN A 153 -4.06 15.33 6.25
N ARG A 154 -3.68 14.07 6.06
CA ARG A 154 -3.18 13.23 7.14
C ARG A 154 -1.74 13.53 7.51
N TYR A 155 -0.90 13.72 6.52
CA TYR A 155 0.54 13.88 6.71
C TYR A 155 0.97 15.35 6.77
N VAL A 156 0.25 16.23 6.11
CA VAL A 156 0.55 17.67 6.09
C VAL A 156 -0.33 18.38 7.12
N LYS A 157 0.29 18.78 8.22
CA LYS A 157 -0.33 19.65 9.21
C LYS A 157 0.16 21.07 8.96
N LEU A 158 -0.73 21.92 8.54
CA LEU A 158 -0.43 23.35 8.41
C LEU A 158 -0.78 24.01 9.75
N ASP A 159 0.23 24.58 10.40
CA ASP A 159 0.01 25.43 11.55
C ASP A 159 -0.70 26.69 11.07
N ARG A 160 -1.84 27.00 11.69
CA ARG A 160 -2.52 28.27 11.44
C ARG A 160 -1.68 29.37 12.08
N LEU A 161 -1.04 30.16 11.25
CA LEU A 161 -0.41 31.38 11.72
C LEU A 161 -1.50 32.31 12.26
N THR A 162 -1.19 33.04 13.35
CA THR A 162 -2.03 34.14 13.80
C THR A 162 -2.13 35.17 12.71
N LEU A 163 -3.35 35.59 12.40
CA LEU A 163 -3.56 36.66 11.42
C LEU A 163 -2.80 37.89 11.89
N THR A 164 -2.08 38.52 10.98
CA THR A 164 -1.47 39.83 11.22
C THR A 164 -2.56 40.91 11.28
N ASP A 165 -2.25 42.05 11.87
CA ASP A 165 -3.19 43.17 12.03
C ASP A 165 -3.68 43.78 10.70
N ALA A 166 -3.04 43.42 9.58
CA ALA A 166 -3.41 43.82 8.23
C ALA A 166 -3.54 42.62 7.29
N ILE A 167 -4.73 42.45 6.69
CA ILE A 167 -5.00 41.44 5.65
C ILE A 167 -5.34 42.22 4.39
N SER A 168 -4.60 41.93 3.30
CA SER A 168 -4.98 42.36 1.95
C SER A 168 -5.81 41.24 1.31
N ILE A 169 -7.04 41.56 0.92
CA ILE A 169 -7.92 40.64 0.17
C ILE A 169 -7.97 41.21 -1.25
N ASP A 170 -7.49 40.42 -2.20
CA ASP A 170 -7.60 40.72 -3.61
C ASP A 170 -8.78 39.95 -4.20
N GLU A 171 -9.75 40.65 -4.78
CA GLU A 171 -10.86 40.04 -5.48
C GLU A 171 -10.46 39.84 -6.94
N VAL A 172 -10.30 38.57 -7.35
CA VAL A 172 -10.15 38.22 -8.76
C VAL A 172 -11.55 38.05 -9.36
N PHE A 173 -12.02 39.05 -10.08
CA PHE A 173 -13.21 38.91 -10.92
C PHE A 173 -12.86 38.00 -12.10
N LEU A 174 -13.33 36.77 -12.08
CA LEU A 174 -13.40 35.95 -13.27
C LEU A 174 -14.61 36.40 -14.09
N ASP A 175 -14.39 37.18 -15.13
CA ASP A 175 -15.40 37.40 -16.15
C ASP A 175 -15.77 36.03 -16.75
N MET A 176 -16.88 35.49 -16.32
CA MET A 176 -17.48 34.34 -17.00
C MET A 176 -18.16 34.90 -18.25
N ASP A 177 -17.42 34.90 -19.37
CA ASP A 177 -17.99 35.17 -20.65
C ASP A 177 -19.17 34.25 -20.91
N GLU A 178 -20.35 34.83 -20.98
CA GLU A 178 -21.61 34.22 -21.43
C GLU A 178 -21.47 33.74 -22.88
N HIS A 179 -21.05 32.50 -23.05
CA HIS A 179 -21.24 31.78 -24.31
C HIS A 179 -21.92 30.44 -24.07
N CYS A 180 -23.16 30.48 -23.59
CA CYS A 180 -24.16 29.47 -23.86
C CYS A 180 -25.22 30.08 -24.81
N LYS A 181 -25.05 29.86 -26.09
CA LYS A 181 -26.14 29.83 -27.06
C LYS A 181 -26.24 28.46 -27.67
#